data_fdb052fa555f04e0013d90c9641a4c13
#
_entry.id   fdb052fa555f04e0013d90c9641a4c13
#
_cell.length_a   1.000
_cell.length_b   1.000
_cell.length_c   1.000
_cell.angle_alpha   90.00
_cell.angle_beta   90.00
_cell.angle_gamma   90.00
#
_symmetry.space_group_name_H-M   'P 1'
#
loop_
_entity.id
_entity.type
_entity.pdbx_description
1 polymer ?
#
loop_
_entity_poly.entity_id
_entity_poly.type
_entity_poly.pdbx_seq_one_letter_code
_entity_poly.pdbx_strand_id
1 'polypeptide(L)'
;AEVEDIYRPYKQKRRTRATIAREKGLAPLAKLLLSQTVTSGTLEALAAPYVNEEKGVMSTDDALAGAGDIIAETISDDAAIRAALRRLYRTRGVLWAKAATDEDSVYRLYYDYREPVSRVQGHRVLAVNRGEREGMLKAGVEIEDALALQEIRRAVFRGISISNAFVNACCEDAWRRLIE
;
A
#
# COMPACT_ATOMS: atom_id res chain seq x y z
N ALA A 1 -7.08 13.55 9.99
CA ALA A 1 -7.79 12.29 10.15
C ALA A 1 -9.23 12.37 9.65
N GLU A 2 -10.00 13.36 10.08
CA GLU A 2 -11.37 13.56 9.63
C GLU A 2 -11.46 13.88 8.14
N VAL A 3 -10.51 14.64 7.62
CA VAL A 3 -10.45 14.98 6.20
C VAL A 3 -10.21 13.76 5.33
N GLU A 4 -9.37 12.84 5.77
CA GLU A 4 -9.11 11.57 5.06
C GLU A 4 -10.32 10.67 5.05
N ASP A 5 -11.05 10.58 6.16
CA ASP A 5 -12.26 9.79 6.25
C ASP A 5 -13.38 10.32 5.34
N ILE A 6 -13.46 11.63 5.17
CA ILE A 6 -14.40 12.26 4.23
C ILE A 6 -13.99 11.99 2.77
N TYR A 7 -12.69 12.00 2.45
CA TYR A 7 -12.19 11.74 1.10
C TYR A 7 -12.26 10.28 0.68
N ARG A 8 -12.19 9.34 1.62
CA ARG A 8 -12.22 7.91 1.31
C ARG A 8 -13.38 7.46 0.44
N PRO A 9 -14.64 7.85 0.73
CA PRO A 9 -15.75 7.44 -0.13
C PRO A 9 -15.62 7.93 -1.58
N TYR A 10 -15.03 9.09 -1.79
CA TYR A 10 -14.79 9.62 -3.14
C TYR A 10 -13.69 8.86 -3.87
N LYS A 11 -12.60 8.49 -3.20
CA LYS A 11 -11.53 7.70 -3.79
C LYS A 11 -11.99 6.31 -4.16
N GLN A 12 -12.86 5.69 -3.35
CA GLN A 12 -13.41 4.37 -3.61
C GLN A 12 -14.31 4.31 -4.84
N LYS A 13 -14.86 5.45 -5.28
CA LYS A 13 -15.69 5.54 -6.50
C LYS A 13 -14.88 5.57 -7.79
N ARG A 14 -13.56 5.73 -7.73
CA ARG A 14 -12.71 5.69 -8.92
C ARG A 14 -12.54 4.26 -9.40
N ARG A 15 -12.59 4.08 -10.71
CA ARG A 15 -12.24 2.79 -11.30
C ARG A 15 -10.77 2.51 -11.07
N THR A 16 -10.50 1.44 -10.34
CA THR A 16 -9.16 0.96 -10.06
C THR A 16 -8.91 -0.32 -10.87
N ARG A 17 -7.67 -0.79 -10.89
CA ARG A 17 -7.36 -2.11 -11.45
C ARG A 17 -8.18 -3.21 -10.78
N ALA A 18 -8.36 -3.12 -9.47
CA ALA A 18 -9.18 -4.07 -8.71
C ALA A 18 -10.65 -4.00 -9.11
N THR A 19 -11.20 -2.81 -9.32
CA THR A 19 -12.58 -2.64 -9.80
C THR A 19 -12.77 -3.34 -11.15
N ILE A 20 -11.85 -3.11 -12.07
CA ILE A 20 -11.86 -3.74 -13.39
C ILE A 20 -11.79 -5.28 -13.27
N ALA A 21 -10.90 -5.77 -12.40
CA ALA A 21 -10.75 -7.20 -12.17
C ALA A 21 -12.01 -7.84 -11.57
N ARG A 22 -12.69 -7.13 -10.67
CA ARG A 22 -13.97 -7.60 -10.11
C ARG A 22 -15.06 -7.69 -11.17
N GLU A 23 -15.12 -6.73 -12.08
CA GLU A 23 -16.04 -6.74 -13.21
C GLU A 23 -15.79 -7.94 -14.14
N LYS A 24 -14.54 -8.39 -14.21
CA LYS A 24 -14.13 -9.58 -14.97
C LYS A 24 -14.44 -10.90 -14.25
N GLY A 25 -15.02 -10.84 -13.06
CA GLY A 25 -15.39 -12.02 -12.29
C GLY A 25 -14.25 -12.69 -11.55
N LEU A 26 -13.17 -11.96 -11.26
CA LEU A 26 -11.96 -12.51 -10.65
C LEU A 26 -11.95 -12.48 -9.12
N ALA A 27 -12.97 -11.90 -8.48
CA ALA A 27 -13.04 -11.83 -7.03
C ALA A 27 -13.00 -13.21 -6.33
N PRO A 28 -13.70 -14.25 -6.80
CA PRO A 28 -13.59 -15.57 -6.18
C PRO A 28 -12.19 -16.17 -6.29
N LEU A 29 -11.49 -15.95 -7.39
CA LEU A 29 -10.10 -16.40 -7.55
C LEU A 29 -9.18 -15.68 -6.55
N ALA A 30 -9.33 -14.37 -6.42
CA ALA A 30 -8.58 -13.59 -5.44
C ALA A 30 -8.80 -14.11 -4.03
N LYS A 31 -10.06 -14.37 -3.66
CA LYS A 31 -10.40 -14.92 -2.35
C LYS A 31 -9.78 -16.28 -2.10
N LEU A 32 -9.80 -17.15 -3.10
CA LEU A 32 -9.19 -18.49 -3.01
C LEU A 32 -7.67 -18.39 -2.79
N LEU A 33 -6.99 -17.56 -3.57
CA LEU A 33 -5.55 -17.37 -3.45
C LEU A 33 -5.15 -16.76 -2.10
N LEU A 34 -5.91 -15.77 -1.66
CA LEU A 34 -5.65 -15.10 -0.38
C LEU A 34 -5.93 -16.00 0.82
N SER A 35 -6.84 -16.96 0.70
CA SER A 35 -7.16 -17.92 1.76
C SER A 35 -5.98 -18.84 2.09
N GLN A 36 -5.09 -19.07 1.13
CA GLN A 36 -3.87 -19.90 1.29
C GLN A 36 -4.18 -21.31 1.77
N THR A 37 -5.28 -21.88 1.30
CA THR A 37 -5.74 -23.23 1.70
C THR A 37 -5.31 -24.34 0.74
N VAL A 38 -4.88 -23.99 -0.47
CA VAL A 38 -4.47 -24.99 -1.47
C VAL A 38 -2.99 -25.28 -1.31
N THR A 39 -2.66 -26.55 -1.06
CA THR A 39 -1.28 -26.99 -0.79
C THR A 39 -0.64 -27.77 -1.92
N SER A 40 -1.39 -28.12 -2.96
CA SER A 40 -0.87 -28.87 -4.11
C SER A 40 -1.49 -28.38 -5.41
N GLY A 41 -0.82 -28.64 -6.51
CA GLY A 41 -1.22 -28.18 -7.84
C GLY A 41 -0.49 -26.92 -8.25
N THR A 42 -1.05 -26.21 -9.25
CA THR A 42 -0.45 -25.01 -9.80
C THR A 42 -1.42 -23.83 -9.74
N LEU A 43 -0.88 -22.61 -9.75
CA LEU A 43 -1.70 -21.40 -9.82
C LEU A 43 -2.48 -21.35 -11.13
N GLU A 44 -1.88 -21.77 -12.23
CA GLU A 44 -2.50 -21.83 -13.55
C GLU A 44 -3.75 -22.72 -13.54
N ALA A 45 -3.68 -23.86 -12.84
CA ALA A 45 -4.83 -24.75 -12.70
C ALA A 45 -5.98 -24.08 -11.94
N LEU A 46 -5.65 -23.31 -10.91
CA LEU A 46 -6.66 -22.55 -10.14
C LEU A 46 -7.27 -21.42 -10.97
N ALA A 47 -6.47 -20.79 -11.81
CA ALA A 47 -6.90 -19.66 -12.62
C ALA A 47 -7.66 -20.07 -13.89
N ALA A 48 -7.46 -21.28 -14.40
CA ALA A 48 -8.03 -21.75 -15.65
C ALA A 48 -9.56 -21.58 -15.75
N PRO A 49 -10.35 -21.89 -14.71
CA PRO A 49 -11.82 -21.70 -14.77
C PRO A 49 -12.26 -20.26 -14.93
N TYR A 50 -11.38 -19.29 -14.69
CA TYR A 50 -11.68 -17.86 -14.72
C TYR A 50 -11.30 -17.21 -16.06
N VAL A 51 -10.69 -17.95 -16.98
CA VAL A 51 -10.41 -17.47 -18.33
C VAL A 51 -11.75 -17.29 -19.06
N ASN A 52 -11.99 -16.07 -19.56
CA ASN A 52 -13.23 -15.74 -20.23
C ASN A 52 -12.98 -14.57 -21.20
N GLU A 53 -12.87 -14.88 -22.47
CA GLU A 53 -12.58 -13.88 -23.51
C GLU A 53 -13.64 -12.78 -23.57
N GLU A 54 -14.92 -13.11 -23.34
CA GLU A 54 -16.01 -12.14 -23.35
C GLU A 54 -15.84 -11.07 -22.27
N LYS A 55 -15.25 -11.44 -21.14
CA LYS A 55 -14.98 -10.53 -20.04
C LYS A 55 -13.59 -9.90 -20.11
N GLY A 56 -12.81 -10.23 -21.13
CA GLY A 56 -11.48 -9.70 -21.32
C GLY A 56 -10.37 -10.44 -20.57
N VAL A 57 -10.65 -11.66 -20.08
CA VAL A 57 -9.64 -12.53 -19.46
C VAL A 57 -9.18 -13.53 -20.51
N MET A 58 -8.06 -13.25 -21.15
CA MET A 58 -7.60 -14.01 -22.32
C MET A 58 -6.73 -15.21 -21.95
N SER A 59 -6.15 -15.22 -20.75
CA SER A 59 -5.23 -16.26 -20.33
C SER A 59 -5.28 -16.44 -18.82
N THR A 60 -4.64 -17.50 -18.33
CA THR A 60 -4.46 -17.70 -16.89
C THR A 60 -3.60 -16.59 -16.29
N ASP A 61 -2.63 -16.05 -17.03
CA ASP A 61 -1.82 -14.92 -16.57
C ASP A 61 -2.68 -13.67 -16.36
N ASP A 62 -3.63 -13.41 -17.28
CA ASP A 62 -4.58 -12.29 -17.12
C ASP A 62 -5.45 -12.48 -15.88
N ALA A 63 -5.92 -13.71 -15.64
CA ALA A 63 -6.73 -14.01 -14.47
C ALA A 63 -5.94 -13.80 -13.18
N LEU A 64 -4.70 -14.27 -13.14
CA LEU A 64 -3.83 -14.11 -11.98
C LEU A 64 -3.46 -12.66 -11.74
N ALA A 65 -3.18 -11.90 -12.80
CA ALA A 65 -2.87 -10.47 -12.67
C ALA A 65 -4.06 -9.70 -12.07
N GLY A 66 -5.26 -9.96 -12.55
CA GLY A 66 -6.47 -9.32 -12.02
C GLY A 66 -6.75 -9.73 -10.57
N ALA A 67 -6.61 -11.01 -10.26
CA ALA A 67 -6.75 -11.49 -8.88
C ALA A 67 -5.73 -10.82 -7.95
N GLY A 68 -4.49 -10.66 -8.42
CA GLY A 68 -3.44 -9.97 -7.68
C GLY A 68 -3.79 -8.51 -7.40
N ASP A 69 -4.37 -7.82 -8.35
CA ASP A 69 -4.83 -6.44 -8.17
C ASP A 69 -5.91 -6.35 -7.07
N ILE A 70 -6.83 -7.30 -7.05
CA ILE A 70 -7.87 -7.36 -6.01
C ILE A 70 -7.25 -7.63 -4.64
N ILE A 71 -6.31 -8.57 -4.55
CA ILE A 71 -5.62 -8.89 -3.30
C ILE A 71 -4.85 -7.67 -2.79
N ALA A 72 -4.11 -6.99 -3.65
CA ALA A 72 -3.34 -5.80 -3.25
C ALA A 72 -4.26 -4.70 -2.71
N GLU A 73 -5.38 -4.44 -3.35
CA GLU A 73 -6.35 -3.45 -2.86
C GLU A 73 -6.97 -3.89 -1.53
N THR A 74 -7.31 -5.16 -1.40
CA THR A 74 -7.84 -5.72 -0.15
C THR A 74 -6.86 -5.52 1.01
N ILE A 75 -5.57 -5.78 0.79
CA ILE A 75 -4.52 -5.54 1.77
C ILE A 75 -4.44 -4.05 2.12
N SER A 76 -4.43 -3.19 1.12
CA SER A 76 -4.31 -1.73 1.32
C SER A 76 -5.50 -1.13 2.07
N ASP A 77 -6.67 -1.74 1.96
CA ASP A 77 -7.88 -1.26 2.60
C ASP A 77 -8.13 -1.90 3.98
N ASP A 78 -7.33 -2.87 4.37
CA ASP A 78 -7.51 -3.57 5.64
C ASP A 78 -7.23 -2.64 6.83
N ALA A 79 -8.23 -2.49 7.70
CA ALA A 79 -8.16 -1.56 8.83
C ALA A 79 -7.08 -1.96 9.85
N ALA A 80 -6.90 -3.26 10.11
CA ALA A 80 -5.90 -3.75 11.06
C ALA A 80 -4.48 -3.50 10.53
N ILE A 81 -4.26 -3.74 9.24
CA ILE A 81 -2.96 -3.46 8.59
C ILE A 81 -2.66 -1.97 8.64
N ARG A 82 -3.63 -1.13 8.30
CA ARG A 82 -3.46 0.34 8.36
C ARG A 82 -3.14 0.81 9.77
N ALA A 83 -3.80 0.24 10.78
CA ALA A 83 -3.52 0.58 12.18
C ALA A 83 -2.10 0.17 12.60
N ALA A 84 -1.65 -1.02 12.18
CA ALA A 84 -0.30 -1.50 12.46
C ALA A 84 0.75 -0.60 11.79
N LEU A 85 0.52 -0.19 10.55
CA LEU A 85 1.42 0.70 9.83
C LEU A 85 1.45 2.10 10.47
N ARG A 86 0.31 2.64 10.90
CA ARG A 86 0.28 3.92 11.61
C ARG A 86 1.12 3.86 12.90
N ARG A 87 1.04 2.76 13.67
CA ARG A 87 1.89 2.57 14.84
C ARG A 87 3.36 2.53 14.47
N LEU A 88 3.68 1.85 13.37
CA LEU A 88 5.04 1.74 12.88
C LEU A 88 5.60 3.12 12.48
N TYR A 89 4.81 3.94 11.81
CA TYR A 89 5.19 5.32 11.48
C TYR A 89 5.47 6.15 12.74
N ARG A 90 4.65 6.00 13.79
CA ARG A 90 4.85 6.75 15.03
C ARG A 90 6.08 6.31 15.81
N THR A 91 6.41 5.03 15.78
CA THR A 91 7.48 4.45 16.60
C THR A 91 8.81 4.35 15.88
N ARG A 92 8.77 4.11 14.56
CA ARG A 92 9.98 3.87 13.76
C ARG A 92 10.09 4.79 12.55
N GLY A 93 9.12 5.66 12.35
CA GLY A 93 9.14 6.61 11.25
C GLY A 93 10.21 7.68 11.40
N VAL A 94 10.62 8.23 10.28
CA VAL A 94 11.58 9.34 10.20
C VAL A 94 10.91 10.49 9.48
N LEU A 95 10.80 11.64 10.16
CA LEU A 95 10.38 12.88 9.54
C LEU A 95 11.55 13.40 8.70
N TRP A 96 11.30 13.63 7.43
CA TRP A 96 12.29 14.21 6.53
C TRP A 96 11.76 15.49 5.90
N ALA A 97 12.66 16.39 5.57
CA ALA A 97 12.36 17.59 4.81
C ALA A 97 13.52 17.92 3.90
N LYS A 98 13.22 18.47 2.74
CA LYS A 98 14.19 18.95 1.76
C LYS A 98 13.75 20.28 1.17
N ALA A 99 14.70 21.02 0.63
CA ALA A 99 14.39 22.26 -0.09
C ALA A 99 13.49 21.96 -1.29
N ALA A 100 12.43 22.74 -1.45
CA ALA A 100 11.59 22.75 -2.65
C ALA A 100 11.96 23.93 -3.56
N THR A 101 12.87 24.78 -3.13
CA THR A 101 13.31 25.99 -3.83
C THR A 101 14.83 26.19 -3.62
N ASP A 102 15.45 26.94 -4.51
CA ASP A 102 16.86 27.34 -4.37
C ASP A 102 16.99 28.62 -3.54
N GLU A 103 15.88 29.26 -3.20
CA GLU A 103 15.88 30.51 -2.45
C GLU A 103 16.17 30.27 -0.97
N ASP A 104 16.87 31.19 -0.33
CA ASP A 104 17.06 31.20 1.11
C ASP A 104 15.76 31.62 1.80
N SER A 105 15.51 31.04 3.00
CA SER A 105 14.32 31.34 3.77
C SER A 105 14.54 31.04 5.25
N VAL A 106 13.53 31.37 6.08
CA VAL A 106 13.54 31.01 7.50
C VAL A 106 13.52 29.49 7.74
N TYR A 107 13.24 28.68 6.71
CA TYR A 107 13.20 27.22 6.76
C TYR A 107 14.51 26.57 6.37
N ARG A 108 15.57 27.32 6.19
CA ARG A 108 16.87 26.83 5.74
C ARG A 108 17.41 25.66 6.55
N LEU A 109 17.14 25.62 7.86
CA LEU A 109 17.56 24.51 8.73
C LEU A 109 16.92 23.19 8.35
N TYR A 110 15.82 23.21 7.61
CA TYR A 110 15.06 22.03 7.19
C TYR A 110 15.28 21.67 5.72
N TYR A 111 16.23 22.30 5.03
CA TYR A 111 16.48 22.01 3.61
C TYR A 111 17.13 20.66 3.39
N ASP A 112 17.72 20.08 4.42
CA ASP A 112 18.22 18.71 4.46
C ASP A 112 18.09 18.21 5.89
N TYR A 113 16.89 17.70 6.22
CA TYR A 113 16.53 17.43 7.60
C TYR A 113 15.93 16.03 7.73
N ARG A 114 16.37 15.31 8.76
CA ARG A 114 15.84 14.01 9.12
C ARG A 114 15.86 13.86 10.64
N GLU A 115 14.73 13.44 11.21
CA GLU A 115 14.66 13.18 12.65
C GLU A 115 13.62 12.08 12.92
N PRO A 116 13.91 11.13 13.83
CA PRO A 116 12.91 10.14 14.23
C PRO A 116 11.64 10.81 14.76
N VAL A 117 10.49 10.35 14.27
CA VAL A 117 9.19 10.90 14.69
C VAL A 117 9.01 10.81 16.21
N SER A 118 9.52 9.74 16.82
CA SER A 118 9.44 9.53 18.27
C SER A 118 10.20 10.57 19.11
N ARG A 119 11.12 11.33 18.48
CA ARG A 119 11.97 12.31 19.17
C ARG A 119 11.72 13.74 18.73
N VAL A 120 11.03 13.95 17.60
CA VAL A 120 10.84 15.28 17.06
C VAL A 120 9.95 16.12 17.97
N GLN A 121 10.38 17.35 18.24
CA GLN A 121 9.62 18.30 19.04
C GLN A 121 8.50 18.94 18.23
N GLY A 122 7.36 19.21 18.89
CA GLY A 122 6.17 19.73 18.21
C GLY A 122 6.40 21.02 17.41
N HIS A 123 7.25 21.94 17.92
CA HIS A 123 7.54 23.19 17.21
C HIS A 123 8.27 22.95 15.88
N ARG A 124 9.08 21.89 15.79
CA ARG A 124 9.77 21.53 14.54
C ARG A 124 8.79 20.95 13.51
N VAL A 125 7.86 20.12 13.97
CA VAL A 125 6.80 19.59 13.10
C VAL A 125 5.97 20.73 12.52
N LEU A 126 5.60 21.70 13.35
CA LEU A 126 4.85 22.88 12.91
C LEU A 126 5.65 23.71 11.89
N ALA A 127 6.94 23.89 12.12
CA ALA A 127 7.81 24.63 11.21
C ALA A 127 7.92 23.94 9.85
N VAL A 128 8.11 22.62 9.84
CA VAL A 128 8.17 21.82 8.61
C VAL A 128 6.85 21.90 7.84
N ASN A 129 5.73 21.74 8.53
CA ASN A 129 4.40 21.84 7.92
C ASN A 129 4.16 23.22 7.30
N ARG A 130 4.58 24.26 7.97
CA ARG A 130 4.46 25.64 7.47
C ARG A 130 5.34 25.84 6.24
N GLY A 131 6.58 25.37 6.27
CA GLY A 131 7.50 25.46 5.12
C GLY A 131 6.96 24.73 3.90
N GLU A 132 6.32 23.58 4.11
CA GLU A 132 5.67 22.85 3.03
C GLU A 132 4.50 23.63 2.44
N ARG A 133 3.65 24.21 3.27
CA ARG A 133 2.51 25.03 2.82
C ARG A 133 2.96 26.27 2.05
N GLU A 134 4.08 26.85 2.45
CA GLU A 134 4.64 28.05 1.79
C GLU A 134 5.46 27.70 0.53
N GLY A 135 5.57 26.43 0.19
CA GLY A 135 6.28 25.98 -1.01
C GLY A 135 7.80 26.01 -0.89
N MET A 136 8.34 26.16 0.33
CA MET A 136 9.79 26.21 0.59
C MET A 136 10.37 24.83 0.86
N LEU A 137 9.55 23.90 1.35
CA LEU A 137 9.96 22.55 1.72
C LEU A 137 9.07 21.49 1.05
N LYS A 138 9.69 20.35 0.76
CA LYS A 138 9.01 19.07 0.59
C LYS A 138 9.27 18.26 1.84
N ALA A 139 8.26 17.61 2.36
CA ALA A 139 8.38 16.89 3.61
C ALA A 139 7.51 15.64 3.61
N GLY A 140 7.85 14.70 4.48
CA GLY A 140 7.07 13.49 4.68
C GLY A 140 7.62 12.69 5.84
N VAL A 141 6.94 11.60 6.13
CA VAL A 141 7.40 10.61 7.10
C VAL A 141 7.60 9.30 6.35
N GLU A 142 8.74 8.68 6.55
CA GLU A 142 9.05 7.39 5.91
C GLU A 142 9.39 6.33 6.94
N ILE A 143 9.19 5.07 6.54
CA ILE A 143 9.64 3.90 7.28
C ILE A 143 10.38 2.98 6.32
N GLU A 144 11.23 2.11 6.86
CA GLU A 144 11.92 1.11 6.04
C GLU A 144 10.91 0.14 5.43
N ASP A 145 11.05 -0.13 4.13
CA ASP A 145 10.18 -1.07 3.41
C ASP A 145 10.14 -2.44 4.10
N ALA A 146 11.28 -2.93 4.58
CA ALA A 146 11.35 -4.23 5.25
C ALA A 146 10.47 -4.29 6.50
N LEU A 147 10.40 -3.22 7.29
CA LEU A 147 9.55 -3.14 8.48
C LEU A 147 8.07 -3.12 8.10
N ALA A 148 7.71 -2.34 7.09
CA ALA A 148 6.34 -2.26 6.60
C ALA A 148 5.87 -3.61 6.06
N LEU A 149 6.69 -4.25 5.24
CA LEU A 149 6.37 -5.55 4.65
C LEU A 149 6.27 -6.65 5.71
N GLN A 150 7.08 -6.60 6.75
CA GLN A 150 6.98 -7.53 7.87
C GLN A 150 5.62 -7.45 8.54
N GLU A 151 5.12 -6.24 8.82
CA GLU A 151 3.80 -6.05 9.41
C GLU A 151 2.68 -6.52 8.49
N ILE A 152 2.77 -6.23 7.21
CA ILE A 152 1.78 -6.67 6.23
C ILE A 152 1.77 -8.20 6.14
N ARG A 153 2.92 -8.83 6.01
CA ARG A 153 3.04 -10.29 5.93
C ARG A 153 2.50 -10.97 7.17
N ARG A 154 2.79 -10.44 8.35
CA ARG A 154 2.28 -11.00 9.61
C ARG A 154 0.77 -11.05 9.64
N ALA A 155 0.11 -10.03 9.09
CA ALA A 155 -1.35 -9.97 9.04
C ALA A 155 -1.95 -10.87 7.96
N VAL A 156 -1.24 -11.08 6.85
CA VAL A 156 -1.75 -11.73 5.63
C VAL A 156 -1.43 -13.23 5.58
N PHE A 157 -0.22 -13.64 5.96
CA PHE A 157 0.17 -15.04 5.84
C PHE A 157 -0.49 -15.93 6.90
N ARG A 158 -1.02 -17.07 6.44
CA ARG A 158 -1.78 -18.00 7.27
C ARG A 158 -1.19 -19.39 7.33
N GLY A 159 -0.16 -19.68 6.57
CA GLY A 159 0.47 -20.98 6.52
C GLY A 159 1.12 -21.25 5.18
N ILE A 160 1.47 -22.49 4.95
CA ILE A 160 2.15 -22.91 3.72
C ILE A 160 1.09 -23.28 2.67
N SER A 161 1.18 -22.68 1.48
CA SER A 161 0.31 -22.95 0.34
C SER A 161 1.03 -22.70 -0.97
N ILE A 162 0.44 -23.14 -2.07
CA ILE A 162 0.99 -22.87 -3.41
C ILE A 162 0.91 -21.40 -3.79
N SER A 163 0.06 -20.62 -3.10
CA SER A 163 -0.13 -19.20 -3.40
C SER A 163 0.77 -18.26 -2.59
N ASN A 164 1.63 -18.77 -1.71
CA ASN A 164 2.43 -17.92 -0.82
C ASN A 164 3.31 -16.92 -1.56
N ALA A 165 4.04 -17.36 -2.59
CA ALA A 165 4.88 -16.45 -3.37
C ALA A 165 4.03 -15.39 -4.11
N PHE A 166 2.89 -15.80 -4.63
CA PHE A 166 1.94 -14.89 -5.30
C PHE A 166 1.39 -13.85 -4.32
N VAL A 167 0.94 -14.29 -3.14
CA VAL A 167 0.43 -13.40 -2.09
C VAL A 167 1.52 -12.46 -1.60
N ASN A 168 2.76 -12.94 -1.48
CA ASN A 168 3.89 -12.09 -1.12
C ASN A 168 4.11 -10.97 -2.13
N ALA A 169 4.03 -11.27 -3.42
CA ALA A 169 4.12 -10.25 -4.47
C ALA A 169 2.98 -9.22 -4.36
N CYS A 170 1.78 -9.66 -3.97
CA CYS A 170 0.65 -8.77 -3.72
C CYS A 170 0.90 -7.87 -2.52
N CYS A 171 1.53 -8.37 -1.46
CA CYS A 171 1.92 -7.56 -0.30
C CYS A 171 2.89 -6.45 -0.71
N GLU A 172 3.90 -6.79 -1.51
CA GLU A 172 4.87 -5.82 -2.02
C GLU A 172 4.20 -4.78 -2.92
N ASP A 173 3.31 -5.20 -3.81
CA ASP A 173 2.57 -4.29 -4.69
C ASP A 173 1.66 -3.37 -3.87
N ALA A 174 0.94 -3.90 -2.88
CA ALA A 174 0.10 -3.09 -1.99
C ALA A 174 0.92 -2.01 -1.29
N TRP A 175 2.08 -2.37 -0.76
CA TRP A 175 2.95 -1.43 -0.08
C TRP A 175 3.46 -0.34 -1.02
N ARG A 176 4.05 -0.73 -2.15
CA ARG A 176 4.71 0.22 -3.06
C ARG A 176 3.75 1.08 -3.85
N ARG A 177 2.63 0.55 -4.25
CA ARG A 177 1.71 1.21 -5.17
C ARG A 177 0.52 1.86 -4.50
N LEU A 178 0.00 1.27 -3.44
CA LEU A 178 -1.29 1.69 -2.85
C LEU A 178 -1.16 2.32 -1.47
N ILE A 179 -0.18 1.95 -0.67
CA ILE A 179 -0.06 2.41 0.73
C ILE A 179 1.00 3.49 0.88
N GLU A 180 2.17 3.29 0.31
CA GLU A 180 3.32 4.19 0.43
C GLU A 180 3.12 5.61 -0.14
#